data_b2d1d44920d4590af4ad0a13b39bcf6f
#
_entry.id   b2d1d44920d4590af4ad0a13b39bcf6f
#
_cell.length_a   1.000
_cell.length_b   1.000
_cell.length_c   1.000
_cell.angle_alpha   90.00
_cell.angle_beta   90.00
_cell.angle_gamma   90.00
#
_symmetry.space_group_name_H-M   'P 1'
#
loop_
_entity.id
_entity.type
_entity.pdbx_description
1 polymer ?
#
loop_
_entity_poly.entity_id
_entity_poly.type
_entity_poly.pdbx_seq_one_letter_code
_entity_poly.pdbx_strand_id
1 'polypeptide(L)'
;ACDYSIATDAYLAEDYEQARALFAALGAYKESASLVTACDYAIAQNTYDAGEYAHAAELFTALGDYKNSAALAAQAGDRVFAEKLLGSWVSNEMDVSSIFIDSLYDAIDDDESSKALLDCMELGAPPLKYTIEFTGEGTFLLAADSESAAAMIDTFYTAFTDGLTAYLEKEIEQDAANNG
;
A
#
# COMPACT_ATOMS: atom_id res chain seq x y z
N ALA A 1 18.23 -15.63 -50.02
CA ALA A 1 18.77 -14.24 -49.96
C ALA A 1 17.62 -13.20 -49.87
N CYS A 2 16.54 -13.38 -50.68
CA CYS A 2 15.37 -12.50 -50.63
C CYS A 2 14.68 -12.48 -49.26
N ASP A 3 14.45 -13.63 -48.66
CA ASP A 3 13.66 -13.76 -47.42
C ASP A 3 14.33 -13.06 -46.24
N TYR A 4 15.69 -13.12 -46.13
CA TYR A 4 16.42 -12.39 -45.11
C TYR A 4 16.36 -10.88 -45.30
N SER A 5 16.34 -10.39 -46.57
CA SER A 5 16.16 -8.96 -46.86
C SER A 5 14.77 -8.49 -46.44
N ILE A 6 13.74 -9.26 -46.77
CA ILE A 6 12.35 -8.96 -46.39
C ILE A 6 12.21 -8.92 -44.84
N ALA A 7 12.82 -9.87 -44.13
CA ALA A 7 12.83 -9.87 -42.67
C ALA A 7 13.53 -8.63 -42.10
N THR A 8 14.65 -8.23 -42.74
CA THR A 8 15.40 -7.03 -42.32
C THR A 8 14.60 -5.75 -42.58
N ASP A 9 13.92 -5.69 -43.76
CA ASP A 9 13.08 -4.54 -44.10
C ASP A 9 11.92 -4.39 -43.11
N ALA A 10 11.27 -5.49 -42.73
CA ALA A 10 10.24 -5.48 -41.69
C ALA A 10 10.79 -5.01 -40.32
N TYR A 11 11.98 -5.47 -39.94
CA TYR A 11 12.64 -5.02 -38.71
C TYR A 11 12.94 -3.51 -38.71
N LEU A 12 13.43 -2.98 -39.84
CA LEU A 12 13.71 -1.55 -40.00
C LEU A 12 12.45 -0.70 -40.09
N ALA A 13 11.32 -1.29 -40.50
CA ALA A 13 10.00 -0.66 -40.46
C ALA A 13 9.34 -0.76 -39.07
N GLU A 14 10.05 -1.32 -38.05
CA GLU A 14 9.55 -1.53 -36.68
C GLU A 14 8.35 -2.51 -36.61
N ASP A 15 8.07 -3.25 -37.67
CA ASP A 15 7.11 -4.36 -37.65
C ASP A 15 7.79 -5.61 -37.07
N TYR A 16 8.00 -5.57 -35.75
CA TYR A 16 8.76 -6.60 -35.05
C TYR A 16 8.08 -7.95 -35.02
N GLU A 17 6.76 -7.99 -35.05
CA GLU A 17 5.99 -9.24 -35.13
C GLU A 17 6.23 -9.95 -36.45
N GLN A 18 6.14 -9.23 -37.56
CA GLN A 18 6.41 -9.77 -38.89
C GLN A 18 7.89 -10.13 -39.03
N ALA A 19 8.80 -9.25 -38.62
CA ALA A 19 10.24 -9.50 -38.68
C ALA A 19 10.61 -10.77 -37.88
N ARG A 20 10.09 -10.93 -36.67
CA ARG A 20 10.27 -12.10 -35.82
C ARG A 20 9.85 -13.39 -36.52
N ALA A 21 8.64 -13.41 -37.08
CA ALA A 21 8.14 -14.59 -37.80
C ALA A 21 9.03 -14.97 -38.99
N LEU A 22 9.48 -13.99 -39.78
CA LEU A 22 10.34 -14.18 -40.94
C LEU A 22 11.74 -14.67 -40.52
N PHE A 23 12.36 -14.05 -39.50
CA PHE A 23 13.65 -14.51 -38.99
C PHE A 23 13.56 -15.91 -38.37
N ALA A 24 12.49 -16.23 -37.64
CA ALA A 24 12.26 -17.57 -37.11
C ALA A 24 12.17 -18.63 -38.22
N ALA A 25 11.52 -18.34 -39.33
CA ALA A 25 11.44 -19.23 -40.47
C ALA A 25 12.80 -19.47 -41.14
N LEU A 26 13.72 -18.51 -41.05
CA LEU A 26 15.10 -18.65 -41.57
C LEU A 26 16.02 -19.49 -40.66
N GLY A 27 15.62 -19.73 -39.42
CA GLY A 27 16.36 -20.56 -38.47
C GLY A 27 17.77 -20.03 -38.20
N ALA A 28 18.79 -20.88 -38.46
CA ALA A 28 20.19 -20.55 -38.23
C ALA A 28 20.86 -19.78 -39.39
N TYR A 29 20.07 -19.25 -40.35
CA TYR A 29 20.67 -18.51 -41.44
C TYR A 29 21.15 -17.13 -40.97
N LYS A 30 22.46 -16.87 -41.16
CA LYS A 30 23.10 -15.62 -40.68
C LYS A 30 22.78 -15.36 -39.19
N GLU A 31 22.42 -14.12 -38.86
CA GLU A 31 22.08 -13.67 -37.53
C GLU A 31 20.59 -13.83 -37.20
N SER A 32 19.81 -14.61 -37.99
CA SER A 32 18.35 -14.70 -37.81
C SER A 32 17.94 -15.09 -36.41
N ALA A 33 18.63 -16.04 -35.76
CA ALA A 33 18.31 -16.45 -34.39
C ALA A 33 18.50 -15.30 -33.35
N SER A 34 19.54 -14.50 -33.50
CA SER A 34 19.78 -13.36 -32.60
C SER A 34 18.80 -12.20 -32.89
N LEU A 35 18.38 -12.07 -34.16
CA LEU A 35 17.38 -11.06 -34.55
C LEU A 35 15.97 -11.43 -34.08
N VAL A 36 15.63 -12.72 -33.96
CA VAL A 36 14.40 -13.14 -33.25
C VAL A 36 14.37 -12.62 -31.84
N THR A 37 15.46 -12.84 -31.07
CA THR A 37 15.54 -12.33 -29.70
C THR A 37 15.49 -10.79 -29.65
N ALA A 38 16.09 -10.11 -30.63
CA ALA A 38 16.02 -8.65 -30.72
C ALA A 38 14.57 -8.15 -31.00
N CYS A 39 13.82 -8.86 -31.84
CA CYS A 39 12.40 -8.60 -32.08
C CYS A 39 11.57 -8.83 -30.80
N ASP A 40 11.77 -9.96 -30.11
CA ASP A 40 11.09 -10.26 -28.86
C ASP A 40 11.32 -9.16 -27.81
N TYR A 41 12.55 -8.65 -27.72
CA TYR A 41 12.86 -7.53 -26.83
C TYR A 41 12.16 -6.23 -27.25
N ALA A 42 12.10 -5.90 -28.54
CA ALA A 42 11.41 -4.71 -29.04
C ALA A 42 9.89 -4.81 -28.83
N ILE A 43 9.30 -5.98 -29.04
CA ILE A 43 7.89 -6.27 -28.73
C ILE A 43 7.62 -6.04 -27.24
N ALA A 44 8.46 -6.57 -26.36
CA ALA A 44 8.31 -6.38 -24.93
C ALA A 44 8.39 -4.90 -24.53
N GLN A 45 9.28 -4.11 -25.16
CA GLN A 45 9.34 -2.66 -24.93
C GLN A 45 8.07 -1.95 -25.39
N ASN A 46 7.59 -2.24 -26.60
CA ASN A 46 6.35 -1.66 -27.11
C ASN A 46 5.15 -1.99 -26.20
N THR A 47 5.08 -3.21 -25.70
CA THR A 47 4.05 -3.65 -24.74
C THR A 47 4.14 -2.87 -23.44
N TYR A 48 5.36 -2.64 -22.94
CA TYR A 48 5.58 -1.80 -21.75
C TYR A 48 5.15 -0.34 -21.97
N ASP A 49 5.53 0.24 -23.11
CA ASP A 49 5.21 1.63 -23.45
C ASP A 49 3.70 1.83 -23.72
N ALA A 50 3.00 0.77 -24.13
CA ALA A 50 1.54 0.74 -24.25
C ALA A 50 0.82 0.67 -22.88
N GLY A 51 1.56 0.51 -21.77
CA GLY A 51 0.99 0.37 -20.44
C GLY A 51 0.52 -1.04 -20.09
N GLU A 52 0.78 -2.03 -20.93
CA GLU A 52 0.42 -3.43 -20.70
C GLU A 52 1.45 -4.13 -19.78
N TYR A 53 1.64 -3.58 -18.58
CA TYR A 53 2.76 -3.95 -17.70
C TYR A 53 2.79 -5.42 -17.32
N ALA A 54 1.62 -6.05 -17.09
CA ALA A 54 1.58 -7.47 -16.75
C ALA A 54 2.14 -8.34 -17.88
N HIS A 55 1.73 -8.06 -19.12
CA HIS A 55 2.19 -8.78 -20.30
C HIS A 55 3.67 -8.47 -20.61
N ALA A 56 4.08 -7.20 -20.49
CA ALA A 56 5.48 -6.81 -20.65
C ALA A 56 6.40 -7.52 -19.65
N ALA A 57 5.98 -7.68 -18.38
CA ALA A 57 6.74 -8.42 -17.38
C ALA A 57 6.96 -9.89 -17.78
N GLU A 58 5.95 -10.54 -18.33
CA GLU A 58 6.05 -11.92 -18.84
C GLU A 58 7.04 -12.01 -20.00
N LEU A 59 6.95 -11.10 -20.99
CA LEU A 59 7.81 -11.06 -22.16
C LEU A 59 9.28 -10.81 -21.75
N PHE A 60 9.54 -9.83 -20.89
CA PHE A 60 10.89 -9.56 -20.40
C PHE A 60 11.45 -10.71 -19.56
N THR A 61 10.61 -11.38 -18.75
CA THR A 61 11.01 -12.56 -17.99
C THR A 61 11.45 -13.70 -18.91
N ALA A 62 10.73 -13.92 -20.02
CA ALA A 62 11.09 -14.94 -21.01
C ALA A 62 12.43 -14.67 -21.71
N LEU A 63 12.86 -13.40 -21.80
CA LEU A 63 14.14 -12.98 -22.36
C LEU A 63 15.32 -13.18 -21.41
N GLY A 64 15.06 -13.38 -20.12
CA GLY A 64 16.10 -13.62 -19.11
C GLY A 64 17.12 -12.49 -19.03
N ASP A 65 18.41 -12.85 -19.22
CA ASP A 65 19.53 -11.89 -19.11
C ASP A 65 19.81 -11.11 -20.41
N TYR A 66 18.91 -11.19 -21.41
CA TYR A 66 19.11 -10.43 -22.63
C TYR A 66 19.01 -8.93 -22.37
N LYS A 67 20.09 -8.20 -22.63
CA LYS A 67 20.20 -6.76 -22.33
C LYS A 67 19.81 -6.46 -20.86
N ASN A 68 18.83 -5.60 -20.64
CA ASN A 68 18.28 -5.21 -19.33
C ASN A 68 16.89 -5.82 -19.05
N SER A 69 16.54 -6.93 -19.73
CA SER A 69 15.21 -7.55 -19.61
C SER A 69 14.83 -7.89 -18.18
N ALA A 70 15.76 -8.44 -17.38
CA ALA A 70 15.49 -8.75 -15.97
C ALA A 70 15.10 -7.52 -15.16
N ALA A 71 15.75 -6.37 -15.38
CA ALA A 71 15.44 -5.12 -14.72
C ALA A 71 14.08 -4.56 -15.18
N LEU A 72 13.79 -4.64 -16.49
CA LEU A 72 12.51 -4.19 -17.05
C LEU A 72 11.35 -5.09 -16.60
N ALA A 73 11.56 -6.38 -16.45
CA ALA A 73 10.56 -7.30 -15.89
C ALA A 73 10.19 -6.91 -14.45
N ALA A 74 11.19 -6.62 -13.60
CA ALA A 74 10.96 -6.15 -12.24
C ALA A 74 10.21 -4.81 -12.24
N GLN A 75 10.64 -3.85 -13.06
CA GLN A 75 9.99 -2.55 -13.17
C GLN A 75 8.53 -2.65 -13.64
N ALA A 76 8.24 -3.53 -14.60
CA ALA A 76 6.89 -3.80 -15.05
C ALA A 76 6.04 -4.42 -13.92
N GLY A 77 6.61 -5.34 -13.15
CA GLY A 77 5.99 -5.93 -11.96
C GLY A 77 5.64 -4.87 -10.90
N ASP A 78 6.54 -3.92 -10.65
CA ASP A 78 6.29 -2.80 -9.72
C ASP A 78 5.13 -1.92 -10.19
N ARG A 79 4.99 -1.69 -11.51
CA ARG A 79 3.85 -0.97 -12.09
C ARG A 79 2.54 -1.71 -11.88
N VAL A 80 2.50 -3.02 -12.13
CA VAL A 80 1.33 -3.85 -11.87
C VAL A 80 0.93 -3.82 -10.39
N PHE A 81 1.91 -3.88 -9.50
CA PHE A 81 1.67 -3.79 -8.07
C PHE A 81 1.12 -2.42 -7.66
N ALA A 82 1.70 -1.33 -8.18
CA ALA A 82 1.23 0.02 -7.93
C ALA A 82 -0.22 0.21 -8.40
N GLU A 83 -0.58 -0.28 -9.59
CA GLU A 83 -1.97 -0.23 -10.09
C GLU A 83 -2.96 -0.95 -9.18
N LYS A 84 -2.56 -2.09 -8.59
CA LYS A 84 -3.39 -2.86 -7.65
C LYS A 84 -3.56 -2.15 -6.30
N LEU A 85 -2.62 -1.28 -5.91
CA LEU A 85 -2.72 -0.50 -4.68
C LEU A 85 -3.62 0.72 -4.82
N LEU A 86 -3.85 1.23 -6.05
CA LEU A 86 -4.70 2.39 -6.27
C LEU A 86 -6.11 2.15 -5.71
N GLY A 87 -6.60 3.13 -4.96
CA GLY A 87 -7.93 3.11 -4.37
C GLY A 87 -7.92 3.26 -2.86
N SER A 88 -9.08 3.06 -2.27
CA SER A 88 -9.30 3.20 -0.83
C SER A 88 -9.33 1.83 -0.17
N TRP A 89 -8.53 1.68 0.87
CA TRP A 89 -8.40 0.47 1.66
C TRP A 89 -8.79 0.77 3.11
N VAL A 90 -9.69 -0.04 3.66
CA VAL A 90 -10.09 0.10 5.07
C VAL A 90 -9.38 -1.00 5.88
N SER A 91 -8.76 -0.60 6.99
CA SER A 91 -8.14 -1.56 7.90
C SER A 91 -9.20 -2.43 8.58
N ASN A 92 -8.78 -3.58 9.08
CA ASN A 92 -9.55 -4.26 10.11
C ASN A 92 -9.60 -3.40 11.38
N GLU A 93 -10.49 -3.75 12.29
CA GLU A 93 -10.55 -3.14 13.61
C GLU A 93 -9.22 -3.27 14.34
N MET A 94 -8.68 -2.15 14.82
CA MET A 94 -7.45 -2.11 15.58
C MET A 94 -7.78 -1.71 17.01
N ASP A 95 -7.38 -2.54 17.97
CA ASP A 95 -7.45 -2.16 19.37
C ASP A 95 -6.32 -1.17 19.70
N VAL A 96 -6.69 0.06 19.94
CA VAL A 96 -5.78 1.16 20.30
C VAL A 96 -5.90 1.55 21.78
N SER A 97 -6.65 0.79 22.57
CA SER A 97 -6.96 1.11 23.97
C SER A 97 -5.71 1.33 24.81
N SER A 98 -4.75 0.40 24.73
CA SER A 98 -3.52 0.51 25.52
C SER A 98 -2.69 1.74 25.15
N ILE A 99 -2.51 1.99 23.85
CA ILE A 99 -1.75 3.15 23.36
C ILE A 99 -2.40 4.45 23.81
N PHE A 100 -3.72 4.52 23.75
CA PHE A 100 -4.47 5.70 24.16
C PHE A 100 -4.40 5.93 25.67
N ILE A 101 -4.60 4.89 26.47
CA ILE A 101 -4.53 4.94 27.93
C ILE A 101 -3.12 5.33 28.40
N ASP A 102 -2.08 4.66 27.88
CA ASP A 102 -0.69 4.97 28.20
C ASP A 102 -0.37 6.44 27.88
N SER A 103 -0.82 6.94 26.72
CA SER A 103 -0.65 8.35 26.34
C SER A 103 -1.34 9.32 27.28
N LEU A 104 -2.50 8.96 27.84
CA LEU A 104 -3.18 9.78 28.84
C LEU A 104 -2.39 9.84 30.14
N TYR A 105 -1.91 8.69 30.65
CA TYR A 105 -1.10 8.67 31.87
C TYR A 105 0.21 9.46 31.70
N ASP A 106 0.85 9.36 30.52
CA ASP A 106 2.05 10.14 30.22
C ASP A 106 1.78 11.65 30.14
N ALA A 107 0.60 12.05 29.68
CA ALA A 107 0.23 13.46 29.51
C ALA A 107 -0.09 14.19 30.82
N ILE A 108 -0.48 13.48 31.89
CA ILE A 108 -0.86 14.09 33.18
C ILE A 108 0.32 14.30 34.14
N ASP A 109 1.52 13.96 33.69
CA ASP A 109 2.74 14.12 34.51
C ASP A 109 2.60 13.49 35.90
N ASP A 110 3.16 14.08 36.93
CA ASP A 110 3.10 13.55 38.30
C ASP A 110 1.92 14.09 39.13
N ASP A 111 0.86 14.62 38.54
CA ASP A 111 -0.30 15.15 39.25
C ASP A 111 -1.17 14.03 39.84
N GLU A 112 -1.11 13.89 41.17
CA GLU A 112 -1.83 12.87 41.93
C GLU A 112 -3.35 12.94 41.79
N SER A 113 -3.92 14.17 41.67
CA SER A 113 -5.37 14.35 41.52
C SER A 113 -5.85 13.88 40.16
N SER A 114 -5.10 14.18 39.10
CA SER A 114 -5.40 13.72 37.74
C SER A 114 -5.25 12.21 37.63
N LYS A 115 -4.25 11.60 38.26
CA LYS A 115 -4.10 10.15 38.34
C LYS A 115 -5.29 9.51 39.07
N ALA A 116 -5.68 10.03 40.22
CA ALA A 116 -6.83 9.53 40.99
C ALA A 116 -8.15 9.62 40.19
N LEU A 117 -8.32 10.66 39.36
CA LEU A 117 -9.45 10.77 38.44
C LEU A 117 -9.38 9.69 37.33
N LEU A 118 -8.22 9.50 36.70
CA LEU A 118 -8.05 8.46 35.67
C LEU A 118 -8.30 7.05 36.23
N ASP A 119 -7.88 6.79 37.46
CA ASP A 119 -8.12 5.51 38.14
C ASP A 119 -9.61 5.24 38.41
N CYS A 120 -10.44 6.30 38.45
CA CYS A 120 -11.90 6.19 38.55
C CYS A 120 -12.59 6.00 37.18
N MET A 121 -11.85 6.16 36.07
CA MET A 121 -12.41 6.02 34.73
C MET A 121 -12.27 4.56 34.26
N GLU A 122 -13.38 3.94 33.85
CA GLU A 122 -13.36 2.67 33.14
C GLU A 122 -13.03 2.93 31.65
N LEU A 123 -11.75 3.23 31.38
CA LEU A 123 -11.30 3.54 30.03
C LEU A 123 -11.29 2.27 29.16
N GLY A 124 -12.29 2.17 28.29
CA GLY A 124 -12.31 1.26 27.18
C GLY A 124 -12.30 2.07 25.88
N ALA A 125 -11.50 1.70 24.89
CA ALA A 125 -11.60 2.30 23.58
C ALA A 125 -12.23 1.30 22.63
N PRO A 126 -13.31 1.65 21.90
CA PRO A 126 -13.78 0.81 20.82
C PRO A 126 -12.71 0.73 19.74
N PRO A 127 -12.69 -0.35 18.98
CA PRO A 127 -11.69 -0.54 17.93
C PRO A 127 -11.77 0.58 16.89
N LEU A 128 -10.60 1.10 16.52
CA LEU A 128 -10.49 2.15 15.52
C LEU A 128 -10.19 1.55 14.14
N LYS A 129 -10.84 2.07 13.12
CA LYS A 129 -10.59 1.74 11.71
C LYS A 129 -9.87 2.89 11.04
N TYR A 130 -8.97 2.55 10.13
CA TYR A 130 -8.26 3.50 9.29
C TYR A 130 -8.57 3.27 7.83
N THR A 131 -8.71 4.35 7.09
CA THR A 131 -8.77 4.35 5.64
C THR A 131 -7.44 4.82 5.10
N ILE A 132 -6.86 4.05 4.18
CA ILE A 132 -5.67 4.41 3.42
C ILE A 132 -6.11 4.55 1.97
N GLU A 133 -5.90 5.70 1.38
CA GLU A 133 -6.17 5.94 -0.04
C GLU A 133 -4.84 6.18 -0.77
N PHE A 134 -4.53 5.33 -1.74
CA PHE A 134 -3.38 5.48 -2.62
C PHE A 134 -3.83 6.19 -3.91
N THR A 135 -3.13 7.27 -4.25
CA THR A 135 -3.43 8.09 -5.42
C THR A 135 -2.54 7.74 -6.60
N GLY A 136 -2.98 8.05 -7.82
CA GLY A 136 -2.19 7.88 -9.05
C GLY A 136 -0.94 8.77 -9.11
N GLU A 137 -0.80 9.74 -8.21
CA GLU A 137 0.36 10.63 -8.10
C GLU A 137 1.49 10.07 -7.21
N GLY A 138 1.32 8.83 -6.70
CA GLY A 138 2.30 8.20 -5.82
C GLY A 138 2.26 8.72 -4.39
N THR A 139 1.16 9.34 -3.98
CA THR A 139 0.90 9.79 -2.61
C THR A 139 -0.15 8.90 -1.95
N PHE A 140 -0.24 8.96 -0.63
CA PHE A 140 -1.32 8.31 0.10
C PHE A 140 -1.90 9.25 1.14
N LEU A 141 -3.18 9.06 1.43
CA LEU A 141 -3.90 9.70 2.53
C LEU A 141 -4.23 8.62 3.56
N LEU A 142 -3.86 8.86 4.81
CA LEU A 142 -4.27 8.04 5.95
C LEU A 142 -5.23 8.84 6.81
N ALA A 143 -6.41 8.30 7.05
CA ALA A 143 -7.42 8.91 7.90
C ALA A 143 -8.06 7.88 8.81
N ALA A 144 -8.44 8.27 10.02
CA ALA A 144 -9.32 7.46 10.85
C ALA A 144 -10.72 7.45 10.20
N ASP A 145 -11.37 6.28 10.25
CA ASP A 145 -12.78 6.19 9.84
C ASP A 145 -13.65 7.04 10.75
N SER A 146 -14.51 7.87 10.16
CA SER A 146 -15.27 8.90 10.91
C SER A 146 -16.23 8.29 11.91
N GLU A 147 -16.84 7.15 11.61
CA GLU A 147 -17.77 6.47 12.50
C GLU A 147 -17.07 5.86 13.71
N SER A 148 -15.95 5.15 13.47
CA SER A 148 -15.15 4.55 14.54
C SER A 148 -14.46 5.61 15.40
N ALA A 149 -14.01 6.73 14.81
CA ALA A 149 -13.45 7.86 15.55
C ALA A 149 -14.50 8.56 16.43
N ALA A 150 -15.72 8.76 15.93
CA ALA A 150 -16.83 9.32 16.72
C ALA A 150 -17.18 8.37 17.88
N ALA A 151 -17.29 7.07 17.64
CA ALA A 151 -17.55 6.07 18.69
C ALA A 151 -16.47 6.08 19.78
N MET A 152 -15.21 6.25 19.40
CA MET A 152 -14.10 6.37 20.37
C MET A 152 -14.24 7.63 21.23
N ILE A 153 -14.59 8.78 20.63
CA ILE A 153 -14.80 10.05 21.35
C ILE A 153 -15.97 9.93 22.31
N ASP A 154 -17.09 9.34 21.89
CA ASP A 154 -18.28 9.15 22.73
C ASP A 154 -17.99 8.23 23.92
N THR A 155 -17.25 7.14 23.69
CA THR A 155 -16.83 6.23 24.75
C THR A 155 -15.93 6.91 25.76
N PHE A 156 -14.95 7.69 25.30
CA PHE A 156 -14.07 8.47 26.18
C PHE A 156 -14.85 9.50 26.97
N TYR A 157 -15.76 10.25 26.33
CA TYR A 157 -16.58 11.24 27.01
C TYR A 157 -17.47 10.63 28.09
N THR A 158 -18.04 9.47 27.84
CA THR A 158 -18.84 8.73 28.82
C THR A 158 -17.97 8.28 30.00
N ALA A 159 -16.84 7.64 29.73
CA ALA A 159 -15.91 7.20 30.78
C ALA A 159 -15.38 8.37 31.62
N PHE A 160 -15.11 9.52 30.99
CA PHE A 160 -14.69 10.73 31.67
C PHE A 160 -15.79 11.28 32.61
N THR A 161 -17.03 11.38 32.15
CA THR A 161 -18.15 11.90 32.96
C THR A 161 -18.49 10.99 34.12
N ASP A 162 -18.50 9.68 33.89
CA ASP A 162 -18.75 8.66 34.93
C ASP A 162 -17.60 8.62 35.94
N GLY A 163 -16.34 8.64 35.48
CA GLY A 163 -15.15 8.69 36.32
C GLY A 163 -15.09 9.96 37.18
N LEU A 164 -15.41 11.12 36.60
CA LEU A 164 -15.47 12.37 37.35
C LEU A 164 -16.53 12.32 38.45
N THR A 165 -17.70 11.75 38.16
CA THR A 165 -18.73 11.54 39.13
C THR A 165 -18.29 10.66 40.29
N ALA A 166 -17.71 9.52 39.97
CA ALA A 166 -17.16 8.57 40.97
C ALA A 166 -16.03 9.20 41.80
N TYR A 167 -15.15 9.99 41.20
CA TYR A 167 -14.10 10.71 41.89
C TYR A 167 -14.64 11.72 42.87
N LEU A 168 -15.63 12.55 42.47
CA LEU A 168 -16.26 13.55 43.35
C LEU A 168 -17.02 12.91 44.51
N GLU A 169 -17.74 11.82 44.28
CA GLU A 169 -18.41 11.05 45.30
C GLU A 169 -17.43 10.56 46.38
N LYS A 170 -16.28 10.01 45.93
CA LYS A 170 -15.23 9.53 46.82
C LYS A 170 -14.59 10.66 47.64
N GLU A 171 -14.33 11.82 47.07
CA GLU A 171 -13.82 12.99 47.78
C GLU A 171 -14.83 13.50 48.85
N ILE A 172 -16.13 13.55 48.51
CA ILE A 172 -17.17 13.92 49.45
C ILE A 172 -17.25 12.96 50.66
N GLU A 173 -17.18 11.64 50.38
CA GLU A 173 -17.19 10.63 51.46
C GLU A 173 -15.95 10.74 52.36
N GLN A 174 -14.77 11.00 51.78
CA GLN A 174 -13.53 11.18 52.55
C GLN A 174 -13.59 12.45 53.43
N ASP A 175 -14.08 13.54 52.88
CA ASP A 175 -14.28 14.80 53.64
C ASP A 175 -15.27 14.62 54.80
N ALA A 176 -16.38 13.91 54.57
CA ALA A 176 -17.34 13.58 55.58
C ALA A 176 -16.77 12.71 56.72
N ALA A 177 -15.89 11.73 56.38
CA ALA A 177 -15.24 10.86 57.31
C ALA A 177 -14.15 11.59 58.16
N ASN A 178 -13.51 12.60 57.57
CA ASN A 178 -12.47 13.38 58.26
C ASN A 178 -13.01 14.49 59.17
N ASN A 179 -14.25 14.94 58.98
CA ASN A 179 -14.86 16.05 59.69
C ASN A 179 -16.02 15.63 60.63
N GLY A 180 -16.28 14.34 60.76
CA GLY A 180 -17.28 13.76 61.71
C GLY A 180 -16.62 13.08 62.89
#